data_22e227bdc88dbc78623e329c8edcd54b
#
_entry.id   22e227bdc88dbc78623e329c8edcd54b
#
_cell.length_a   1.000
_cell.length_b   1.000
_cell.length_c   1.000
_cell.angle_alpha   90.00
_cell.angle_beta   90.00
_cell.angle_gamma   90.00
#
_symmetry.space_group_name_H-M   'P 1'
#
loop_
_entity.id
_entity.type
_entity.pdbx_description
1 polymer ?
#
loop_
_entity_poly.entity_id
_entity_poly.type
_entity_poly.pdbx_seq_one_letter_code
_entity_poly.pdbx_strand_id
1 'polypeptide(L)'
;QWIGRDRFVLSIGHSSLTLYNQLFFAGYGLELKDLESLRTWGSLTPGHPEYKHTKGVEMTTGPLGQGLSSAVGMAMASRRERGLFDPESPKGESPFDHFVYVVGGEGCLEEGVTSEASSLAGTQHLGNLIFIWDDNRISIEDDTVIAFSEDVLGRYAAYGWHTQHVDWTNGGTEYKEDVDGLYNAIREAQKVTDKPSIIRLSTIIAWPCPTKQGTGASHGSALGAEEVAGLKKALGFDPEVNFPAAPEVVEYTRANAKKNAESSRGAW
;
A
#
# COMPACT_ATOMS: atom_id res chain seq x y z
N GLN A 1 -0.23 -19.47 8.03
CA GLN A 1 0.11 -18.04 8.19
C GLN A 1 0.31 -17.73 9.67
N TRP A 2 1.35 -16.94 10.00
CA TRP A 2 1.60 -16.50 11.37
C TRP A 2 0.59 -15.41 11.78
N ILE A 3 -0.05 -15.57 12.95
CA ILE A 3 -1.08 -14.63 13.41
C ILE A 3 -0.52 -13.25 13.75
N GLY A 4 0.72 -13.17 14.23
CA GLY A 4 1.41 -11.94 14.60
C GLY A 4 2.06 -11.19 13.42
N ARG A 5 1.85 -11.62 12.17
CA ARG A 5 2.32 -10.84 11.02
C ARG A 5 1.52 -9.55 10.86
N ASP A 6 2.14 -8.53 10.34
CA ASP A 6 1.42 -7.33 9.94
C ASP A 6 0.36 -7.62 8.88
N ARG A 7 -0.65 -6.76 8.80
CA ARG A 7 -1.67 -6.78 7.76
C ARG A 7 -1.39 -5.70 6.75
N PHE A 8 -1.59 -6.01 5.47
CA PHE A 8 -1.47 -5.05 4.38
C PHE A 8 -2.76 -5.00 3.58
N VAL A 9 -3.34 -3.83 3.43
CA VAL A 9 -4.56 -3.58 2.67
C VAL A 9 -4.27 -2.60 1.53
N LEU A 10 -4.48 -3.04 0.30
CA LEU A 10 -4.46 -2.16 -0.86
C LEU A 10 -5.87 -1.61 -1.09
N SER A 11 -6.14 -0.38 -0.61
CA SER A 11 -7.46 0.24 -0.71
C SER A 11 -7.79 0.70 -2.13
N ILE A 12 -6.76 1.03 -2.94
CA ILE A 12 -6.85 1.29 -4.38
C ILE A 12 -6.71 -0.02 -5.16
N GLY A 13 -7.75 -0.85 -5.12
CA GLY A 13 -7.69 -2.21 -5.69
C GLY A 13 -7.34 -2.28 -7.18
N HIS A 14 -7.58 -1.22 -7.95
CA HIS A 14 -7.20 -1.12 -9.35
C HIS A 14 -5.66 -1.09 -9.58
N SER A 15 -4.88 -0.74 -8.55
CA SER A 15 -3.41 -0.88 -8.56
C SER A 15 -2.94 -2.27 -8.11
N SER A 16 -3.72 -3.30 -8.38
CA SER A 16 -3.55 -4.68 -7.91
C SER A 16 -2.16 -5.25 -8.16
N LEU A 17 -1.49 -4.88 -9.25
CA LEU A 17 -0.15 -5.34 -9.58
C LEU A 17 0.88 -4.98 -8.50
N THR A 18 0.73 -3.84 -7.83
CA THR A 18 1.57 -3.45 -6.69
C THR A 18 1.54 -4.52 -5.59
N LEU A 19 0.36 -5.01 -5.23
CA LEU A 19 0.21 -6.07 -4.24
C LEU A 19 0.73 -7.41 -4.75
N TYR A 20 0.39 -7.80 -5.98
CA TYR A 20 0.79 -9.11 -6.52
C TYR A 20 2.30 -9.24 -6.68
N ASN A 21 3.00 -8.18 -7.08
CA ASN A 21 4.46 -8.16 -7.12
C ASN A 21 5.05 -8.43 -5.72
N GLN A 22 4.52 -7.78 -4.68
CA GLN A 22 5.00 -8.00 -3.32
C GLN A 22 4.71 -9.43 -2.83
N LEU A 23 3.54 -9.98 -3.14
CA LEU A 23 3.20 -11.36 -2.81
C LEU A 23 4.09 -12.38 -3.55
N PHE A 24 4.45 -12.10 -4.80
CA PHE A 24 5.40 -12.89 -5.58
C PHE A 24 6.80 -12.88 -4.94
N PHE A 25 7.34 -11.69 -4.68
CA PHE A 25 8.66 -11.54 -4.07
C PHE A 25 8.72 -12.07 -2.63
N ALA A 26 7.64 -11.98 -1.87
CA ALA A 26 7.57 -12.52 -0.51
C ALA A 26 7.30 -14.02 -0.44
N GLY A 27 7.09 -14.71 -1.58
CA GLY A 27 6.88 -16.15 -1.63
C GLY A 27 5.52 -16.63 -1.12
N TYR A 28 4.45 -15.84 -1.33
CA TYR A 28 3.08 -16.19 -0.96
C TYR A 28 2.43 -17.22 -1.92
N GLY A 29 3.18 -17.75 -2.87
CA GLY A 29 2.73 -18.81 -3.77
C GLY A 29 2.34 -18.36 -5.16
N LEU A 30 2.48 -17.06 -5.48
CA LEU A 30 2.44 -16.58 -6.85
C LEU A 30 3.75 -16.92 -7.56
N GLU A 31 3.64 -17.32 -8.81
CA GLU A 31 4.75 -17.54 -9.72
C GLU A 31 4.71 -16.52 -10.88
N LEU A 32 5.78 -16.43 -11.65
CA LEU A 32 5.88 -15.43 -12.73
C LEU A 32 4.73 -15.53 -13.73
N LYS A 33 4.33 -16.74 -14.10
CA LYS A 33 3.18 -17.02 -14.98
C LYS A 33 1.86 -16.43 -14.47
N ASP A 34 1.72 -16.31 -13.14
CA ASP A 34 0.52 -15.72 -12.55
C ASP A 34 0.51 -14.19 -12.75
N LEU A 35 1.68 -13.55 -12.72
CA LEU A 35 1.83 -12.13 -13.04
C LEU A 35 1.60 -11.89 -14.55
N GLU A 36 2.09 -12.79 -15.42
CA GLU A 36 1.86 -12.74 -16.85
C GLU A 36 0.37 -12.86 -17.22
N SER A 37 -0.42 -13.53 -16.38
CA SER A 37 -1.87 -13.71 -16.57
C SER A 37 -2.73 -12.65 -15.89
N LEU A 38 -2.15 -11.51 -15.47
CA LEU A 38 -2.86 -10.41 -14.85
C LEU A 38 -4.13 -10.04 -15.62
N ARG A 39 -5.27 -9.90 -14.91
CA ARG A 39 -6.60 -9.59 -15.46
C ARG A 39 -7.18 -10.65 -16.42
N THR A 40 -6.57 -11.83 -16.52
CA THR A 40 -7.13 -12.94 -17.27
C THR A 40 -8.19 -13.65 -16.44
N TRP A 41 -9.32 -14.02 -17.05
CA TRP A 41 -10.39 -14.71 -16.35
C TRP A 41 -9.88 -16.03 -15.72
N GLY A 42 -10.17 -16.21 -14.43
CA GLY A 42 -9.74 -17.41 -13.67
C GLY A 42 -8.28 -17.42 -13.21
N SER A 43 -7.49 -16.36 -13.53
CA SER A 43 -6.12 -16.25 -13.02
C SER A 43 -6.09 -15.96 -11.51
N LEU A 44 -4.93 -16.24 -10.86
CA LEU A 44 -4.70 -15.87 -9.46
C LEU A 44 -4.45 -14.36 -9.27
N THR A 45 -4.43 -13.59 -10.35
CA THR A 45 -4.16 -12.14 -10.35
C THR A 45 -5.28 -11.37 -11.02
N PRO A 46 -6.51 -11.38 -10.46
CA PRO A 46 -7.63 -10.60 -11.00
C PRO A 46 -7.33 -9.11 -10.98
N GLY A 47 -8.09 -8.32 -11.76
CA GLY A 47 -7.88 -6.87 -11.90
C GLY A 47 -8.00 -6.09 -10.59
N HIS A 48 -8.76 -6.61 -9.63
CA HIS A 48 -8.85 -6.13 -8.26
C HIS A 48 -8.57 -7.31 -7.31
N PRO A 49 -7.85 -7.11 -6.19
CA PRO A 49 -7.54 -8.19 -5.26
C PRO A 49 -8.81 -8.77 -4.63
N GLU A 50 -8.88 -10.09 -4.55
CA GLU A 50 -10.01 -10.80 -3.95
C GLU A 50 -9.56 -11.63 -2.75
N TYR A 51 -10.23 -11.43 -1.61
CA TYR A 51 -9.98 -12.18 -0.39
C TYR A 51 -10.24 -13.68 -0.59
N LYS A 52 -9.32 -14.52 -0.16
CA LYS A 52 -9.31 -15.98 -0.33
C LYS A 52 -9.09 -16.49 -1.76
N HIS A 53 -9.13 -15.64 -2.78
CA HIS A 53 -8.79 -16.05 -4.14
C HIS A 53 -7.27 -16.08 -4.31
N THR A 54 -6.59 -14.99 -3.99
CA THR A 54 -5.13 -14.92 -3.97
C THR A 54 -4.61 -15.02 -2.55
N LYS A 55 -3.71 -15.95 -2.28
CA LYS A 55 -3.11 -16.11 -0.95
C LYS A 55 -2.34 -14.86 -0.54
N GLY A 56 -2.62 -14.34 0.66
CA GLY A 56 -1.99 -13.12 1.18
C GLY A 56 -2.83 -11.86 0.98
N VAL A 57 -3.88 -11.90 0.17
CA VAL A 57 -4.85 -10.81 0.08
C VAL A 57 -5.72 -10.78 1.34
N GLU A 58 -5.69 -9.66 2.07
CA GLU A 58 -6.41 -9.49 3.34
C GLU A 58 -7.87 -9.09 3.15
N MET A 59 -8.18 -8.40 2.04
CA MET A 59 -9.50 -7.88 1.75
C MET A 59 -9.74 -7.76 0.25
N THR A 60 -10.97 -8.04 -0.18
CA THR A 60 -11.45 -7.71 -1.53
C THR A 60 -11.62 -6.20 -1.63
N THR A 61 -10.95 -5.57 -2.58
CA THR A 61 -11.04 -4.14 -2.86
C THR A 61 -11.38 -3.90 -4.32
N GLY A 62 -11.78 -2.69 -4.63
CA GLY A 62 -12.31 -2.23 -5.92
C GLY A 62 -13.19 -1.01 -5.66
N PRO A 63 -14.27 -1.13 -4.86
CA PRO A 63 -14.96 0.05 -4.33
C PRO A 63 -14.01 0.87 -3.44
N LEU A 64 -13.77 2.12 -3.80
CA LEU A 64 -12.84 3.01 -3.11
C LEU A 64 -13.30 3.31 -1.67
N GLY A 65 -12.37 3.61 -0.79
CA GLY A 65 -12.62 3.85 0.64
C GLY A 65 -12.86 2.58 1.49
N GLN A 66 -13.34 1.48 0.89
CA GLN A 66 -13.69 0.26 1.63
C GLN A 66 -12.46 -0.42 2.26
N GLY A 67 -11.30 -0.37 1.60
CA GLY A 67 -10.06 -0.94 2.11
C GLY A 67 -9.61 -0.25 3.40
N LEU A 68 -9.52 1.08 3.40
CA LEU A 68 -9.14 1.85 4.59
C LEU A 68 -10.16 1.64 5.72
N SER A 69 -11.45 1.68 5.42
CA SER A 69 -12.50 1.50 6.43
C SER A 69 -12.44 0.11 7.08
N SER A 70 -12.19 -0.94 6.29
CA SER A 70 -11.99 -2.30 6.82
C SER A 70 -10.70 -2.43 7.62
N ALA A 71 -9.64 -1.74 7.23
CA ALA A 71 -8.38 -1.73 7.98
C ALA A 71 -8.54 -1.09 9.37
N VAL A 72 -9.39 -0.08 9.51
CA VAL A 72 -9.79 0.45 10.84
C VAL A 72 -10.39 -0.66 11.70
N GLY A 73 -11.32 -1.46 11.14
CA GLY A 73 -11.88 -2.62 11.82
C GLY A 73 -10.83 -3.69 12.19
N MET A 74 -9.86 -3.95 11.30
CA MET A 74 -8.76 -4.88 11.58
C MET A 74 -7.87 -4.38 12.72
N ALA A 75 -7.55 -3.09 12.77
CA ALA A 75 -6.77 -2.49 13.84
C ALA A 75 -7.50 -2.54 15.19
N MET A 76 -8.83 -2.33 15.21
CA MET A 76 -9.65 -2.50 16.40
C MET A 76 -9.69 -3.96 16.86
N ALA A 77 -9.83 -4.91 15.92
CA ALA A 77 -9.84 -6.34 16.22
C ALA A 77 -8.54 -6.80 16.86
N SER A 78 -7.39 -6.41 16.30
CA SER A 78 -6.05 -6.70 16.84
C SER A 78 -5.94 -6.22 18.31
N ARG A 79 -6.34 -4.99 18.62
CA ARG A 79 -6.33 -4.46 20.00
C ARG A 79 -7.26 -5.21 20.92
N ARG A 80 -8.45 -5.61 20.43
CA ARG A 80 -9.38 -6.41 21.20
C ARG A 80 -8.79 -7.79 21.51
N GLU A 81 -8.22 -8.46 20.52
CA GLU A 81 -7.57 -9.76 20.70
C GLU A 81 -6.40 -9.67 21.67
N ARG A 82 -5.58 -8.59 21.56
CA ARG A 82 -4.53 -8.29 22.52
C ARG A 82 -5.05 -8.25 23.97
N GLY A 83 -6.13 -7.52 24.21
CA GLY A 83 -6.71 -7.40 25.54
C GLY A 83 -7.38 -8.69 26.06
N LEU A 84 -7.86 -9.57 25.15
CA LEU A 84 -8.53 -10.82 25.55
C LEU A 84 -7.55 -11.97 25.78
N PHE A 85 -6.54 -12.10 24.92
CA PHE A 85 -5.73 -13.31 24.86
C PHE A 85 -4.33 -13.13 25.43
N ASP A 86 -3.84 -11.89 25.48
CA ASP A 86 -2.48 -11.63 25.93
C ASP A 86 -2.31 -10.24 26.58
N PRO A 87 -3.09 -9.91 27.63
CA PRO A 87 -3.11 -8.59 28.23
C PRO A 87 -1.80 -8.20 28.95
N GLU A 88 -1.05 -9.19 29.42
CA GLU A 88 0.09 -8.98 30.34
C GLU A 88 1.45 -8.87 29.64
N SER A 89 1.57 -9.31 28.37
CA SER A 89 2.84 -9.23 27.64
C SER A 89 3.30 -7.78 27.50
N PRO A 90 4.62 -7.51 27.57
CA PRO A 90 5.15 -6.21 27.24
C PRO A 90 4.75 -5.77 25.83
N LYS A 91 4.65 -4.46 25.61
CA LYS A 91 4.32 -3.91 24.30
C LYS A 91 5.37 -4.30 23.25
N GLY A 92 4.90 -4.80 22.10
CA GLY A 92 5.75 -5.26 21.00
C GLY A 92 6.16 -6.74 21.10
N GLU A 93 5.80 -7.45 22.19
CA GLU A 93 6.10 -8.87 22.38
C GLU A 93 4.90 -9.77 22.09
N SER A 94 3.70 -9.22 22.02
CA SER A 94 2.49 -9.97 21.71
C SER A 94 2.31 -10.15 20.20
N PRO A 95 1.82 -11.31 19.74
CA PRO A 95 1.43 -11.51 18.34
C PRO A 95 0.27 -10.61 17.91
N PHE A 96 -0.45 -10.03 18.85
CA PHE A 96 -1.55 -9.09 18.60
C PHE A 96 -1.10 -7.62 18.54
N ASP A 97 0.19 -7.33 18.71
CA ASP A 97 0.77 -5.99 18.57
C ASP A 97 1.16 -5.65 17.12
N HIS A 98 0.75 -6.47 16.15
CA HIS A 98 1.03 -6.24 14.73
C HIS A 98 0.38 -4.96 14.20
N PHE A 99 1.01 -4.37 13.19
CA PHE A 99 0.50 -3.21 12.49
C PHE A 99 -0.47 -3.59 11.37
N VAL A 100 -1.33 -2.63 11.04
CA VAL A 100 -2.18 -2.66 9.85
C VAL A 100 -1.74 -1.53 8.93
N TYR A 101 -1.17 -1.88 7.78
CA TYR A 101 -0.74 -0.94 6.76
C TYR A 101 -1.78 -0.85 5.66
N VAL A 102 -2.05 0.37 5.22
CA VAL A 102 -2.97 0.64 4.11
C VAL A 102 -2.27 1.50 3.08
N VAL A 103 -2.48 1.18 1.80
CA VAL A 103 -2.15 2.08 0.70
C VAL A 103 -3.44 2.48 0.01
N GLY A 104 -3.63 3.78 -0.16
CA GLY A 104 -4.79 4.38 -0.82
C GLY A 104 -4.40 5.61 -1.63
N GLY A 105 -5.29 6.08 -2.46
CA GLY A 105 -5.13 7.30 -3.26
C GLY A 105 -6.23 8.31 -2.96
N GLU A 106 -6.28 9.39 -3.74
CA GLU A 106 -7.24 10.47 -3.61
C GLU A 106 -8.68 9.96 -3.61
N GLY A 107 -9.04 9.10 -4.56
CA GLY A 107 -10.39 8.57 -4.66
C GLY A 107 -10.85 7.80 -3.42
N CYS A 108 -9.94 7.20 -2.64
CA CYS A 108 -10.30 6.65 -1.34
C CYS A 108 -10.61 7.76 -0.32
N LEU A 109 -9.92 8.88 -0.39
CA LEU A 109 -10.08 10.00 0.54
C LEU A 109 -11.31 10.86 0.24
N GLU A 110 -11.82 10.80 -0.99
CA GLU A 110 -13.05 11.46 -1.44
C GLU A 110 -14.31 10.73 -0.95
N GLU A 111 -14.19 9.44 -0.61
CA GLU A 111 -15.32 8.64 -0.14
C GLU A 111 -15.73 9.00 1.28
N GLY A 112 -17.04 9.22 1.51
CA GLY A 112 -17.61 9.57 2.82
C GLY A 112 -17.29 8.54 3.91
N VAL A 113 -17.35 7.24 3.57
CA VAL A 113 -17.02 6.15 4.51
C VAL A 113 -15.59 6.23 5.04
N THR A 114 -14.65 6.73 4.24
CA THR A 114 -13.27 6.93 4.68
C THR A 114 -13.18 8.00 5.77
N SER A 115 -13.92 9.10 5.62
CA SER A 115 -13.97 10.18 6.61
C SER A 115 -14.56 9.69 7.93
N GLU A 116 -15.66 8.94 7.89
CA GLU A 116 -16.29 8.34 9.07
C GLU A 116 -15.38 7.36 9.79
N ALA A 117 -14.77 6.43 9.04
CA ALA A 117 -13.85 5.44 9.57
C ALA A 117 -12.57 6.08 10.15
N SER A 118 -12.02 7.10 9.48
CA SER A 118 -10.82 7.81 9.94
C SER A 118 -11.08 8.61 11.21
N SER A 119 -12.25 9.24 11.34
CA SER A 119 -12.68 9.90 12.58
C SER A 119 -12.79 8.89 13.73
N LEU A 120 -13.39 7.71 13.49
CA LEU A 120 -13.44 6.63 14.45
C LEU A 120 -12.05 6.15 14.87
N ALA A 121 -11.13 5.97 13.90
CA ALA A 121 -9.77 5.54 14.18
C ALA A 121 -9.01 6.51 15.09
N GLY A 122 -9.16 7.81 14.87
CA GLY A 122 -8.61 8.85 15.74
C GLY A 122 -9.21 8.80 17.14
N THR A 123 -10.55 8.72 17.24
CA THR A 123 -11.29 8.61 18.50
C THR A 123 -10.87 7.37 19.30
N GLN A 124 -10.61 6.25 18.62
CA GLN A 124 -10.17 5.00 19.23
C GLN A 124 -8.66 4.93 19.48
N HIS A 125 -7.90 5.97 19.13
CA HIS A 125 -6.44 6.00 19.31
C HIS A 125 -5.73 4.78 18.71
N LEU A 126 -6.02 4.44 17.44
CA LEU A 126 -5.52 3.21 16.80
C LEU A 126 -4.04 3.34 16.36
N GLY A 127 -3.10 3.38 17.30
CA GLY A 127 -1.67 3.55 17.01
C GLY A 127 -1.01 2.38 16.26
N ASN A 128 -1.75 1.31 15.98
CA ASN A 128 -1.33 0.21 15.13
C ASN A 128 -1.82 0.34 13.68
N LEU A 129 -2.46 1.45 13.30
CA LEU A 129 -2.92 1.73 11.94
C LEU A 129 -2.04 2.78 11.27
N ILE A 130 -1.45 2.42 10.12
CA ILE A 130 -0.60 3.30 9.31
C ILE A 130 -1.15 3.34 7.89
N PHE A 131 -1.57 4.52 7.46
CA PHE A 131 -2.09 4.77 6.12
C PHE A 131 -1.08 5.54 5.29
N ILE A 132 -0.69 5.01 4.14
CA ILE A 132 0.14 5.67 3.13
C ILE A 132 -0.79 6.12 2.01
N TRP A 133 -0.88 7.42 1.83
CA TRP A 133 -1.65 8.04 0.77
C TRP A 133 -0.73 8.36 -0.41
N ASP A 134 -0.93 7.66 -1.53
CA ASP A 134 -0.30 7.97 -2.80
C ASP A 134 -0.97 9.22 -3.41
N ASP A 135 -0.33 10.36 -3.18
CA ASP A 135 -0.77 11.69 -3.66
C ASP A 135 -0.14 11.96 -5.02
N ASN A 136 -0.75 11.47 -6.08
CA ASN A 136 -0.31 11.71 -7.45
C ASN A 136 -1.18 12.71 -8.21
N ARG A 137 -2.28 13.17 -7.61
CA ARG A 137 -3.23 14.17 -8.10
C ARG A 137 -3.95 13.80 -9.39
N ILE A 138 -3.95 12.55 -9.80
CA ILE A 138 -4.59 12.10 -11.04
C ILE A 138 -5.68 11.08 -10.73
N SER A 139 -6.83 11.29 -11.34
CA SER A 139 -7.95 10.34 -11.41
C SER A 139 -8.12 9.79 -12.83
N ILE A 140 -9.22 9.08 -13.07
CA ILE A 140 -9.51 8.44 -14.38
C ILE A 140 -9.52 9.45 -15.52
N GLU A 141 -10.11 10.61 -15.31
CA GLU A 141 -10.32 11.60 -16.36
C GLU A 141 -9.22 12.66 -16.41
N ASP A 142 -8.80 13.20 -15.24
CA ASP A 142 -7.85 14.30 -15.20
C ASP A 142 -7.36 14.55 -13.75
N ASP A 143 -6.81 15.74 -13.50
CA ASP A 143 -6.35 16.22 -12.19
C ASP A 143 -7.51 16.22 -11.18
N THR A 144 -7.24 15.69 -9.99
CA THR A 144 -8.21 15.58 -8.89
C THR A 144 -8.66 16.93 -8.34
N VAL A 145 -7.95 18.03 -8.61
CA VAL A 145 -8.32 19.39 -8.15
C VAL A 145 -9.74 19.81 -8.58
N ILE A 146 -10.29 19.21 -9.63
CA ILE A 146 -11.66 19.44 -10.10
C ILE A 146 -12.69 19.04 -9.03
N ALA A 147 -12.42 17.97 -8.28
CA ALA A 147 -13.35 17.42 -7.29
C ALA A 147 -12.80 17.48 -5.86
N PHE A 148 -11.49 17.60 -5.68
CA PHE A 148 -10.81 17.38 -4.42
C PHE A 148 -9.64 18.37 -4.22
N SER A 149 -9.86 19.43 -3.47
CA SER A 149 -8.90 20.53 -3.28
C SER A 149 -8.63 20.88 -1.81
N GLU A 150 -9.07 20.03 -0.88
CA GLU A 150 -8.95 20.29 0.56
C GLU A 150 -7.53 20.03 1.10
N ASP A 151 -7.23 20.56 2.30
CA ASP A 151 -6.06 20.17 3.10
C ASP A 151 -6.34 18.85 3.83
N VAL A 152 -6.00 17.74 3.18
CA VAL A 152 -6.19 16.40 3.72
C VAL A 152 -5.43 16.19 5.02
N LEU A 153 -4.16 16.62 5.11
CA LEU A 153 -3.39 16.44 6.35
C LEU A 153 -3.97 17.26 7.49
N GLY A 154 -4.49 18.45 7.21
CA GLY A 154 -5.22 19.26 8.18
C GLY A 154 -6.50 18.57 8.67
N ARG A 155 -7.28 17.95 7.76
CA ARG A 155 -8.46 17.16 8.11
C ARG A 155 -8.09 15.96 9.00
N TYR A 156 -7.05 15.20 8.65
CA TYR A 156 -6.60 14.06 9.44
C TYR A 156 -6.01 14.48 10.80
N ALA A 157 -5.30 15.61 10.87
CA ALA A 157 -4.86 16.18 12.14
C ALA A 157 -6.05 16.52 13.05
N ALA A 158 -7.14 17.06 12.47
CA ALA A 158 -8.38 17.32 13.22
C ALA A 158 -9.08 16.03 13.69
N TYR A 159 -8.94 14.92 12.99
CA TYR A 159 -9.38 13.61 13.48
C TYR A 159 -8.49 13.03 14.60
N GLY A 160 -7.36 13.66 14.91
CA GLY A 160 -6.42 13.20 15.93
C GLY A 160 -5.36 12.23 15.40
N TRP A 161 -5.10 12.20 14.10
CA TRP A 161 -4.04 11.40 13.49
C TRP A 161 -2.68 12.10 13.59
N HIS A 162 -1.62 11.31 13.64
CA HIS A 162 -0.26 11.76 13.36
C HIS A 162 -0.07 11.88 11.85
N THR A 163 0.42 13.02 11.37
CA THR A 163 0.53 13.33 9.95
C THR A 163 1.97 13.55 9.54
N GLN A 164 2.37 13.00 8.40
CA GLN A 164 3.68 13.15 7.80
C GLN A 164 3.56 13.41 6.30
N HIS A 165 4.58 14.01 5.70
CA HIS A 165 4.69 14.21 4.26
C HIS A 165 6.06 13.78 3.77
N VAL A 166 6.09 12.93 2.75
CA VAL A 166 7.27 12.56 1.97
C VAL A 166 7.02 12.99 0.54
N ASP A 167 7.91 13.81 -0.02
CA ASP A 167 7.72 14.39 -1.35
C ASP A 167 8.80 13.89 -2.33
N TRP A 168 8.40 12.99 -3.22
CA TRP A 168 9.26 12.50 -4.29
C TRP A 168 9.26 13.42 -5.53
N THR A 169 8.35 14.41 -5.56
CA THR A 169 8.25 15.36 -6.67
C THR A 169 9.15 16.58 -6.50
N ASN A 170 9.76 16.73 -5.32
CA ASN A 170 10.57 17.89 -4.98
C ASN A 170 9.87 19.22 -5.30
N GLY A 171 8.60 19.33 -4.90
CA GLY A 171 7.76 20.49 -5.22
C GLY A 171 7.42 20.64 -6.71
N GLY A 172 7.49 19.54 -7.48
CA GLY A 172 7.22 19.50 -8.91
C GLY A 172 8.40 19.90 -9.81
N THR A 173 9.61 20.03 -9.25
CA THR A 173 10.80 20.46 -9.99
C THR A 173 11.66 19.31 -10.51
N GLU A 174 11.72 18.20 -9.76
CA GLU A 174 12.52 17.03 -10.10
C GLU A 174 11.94 15.82 -9.37
N TYR A 175 11.61 14.75 -10.09
CA TYR A 175 11.16 13.52 -9.45
C TYR A 175 12.34 12.67 -8.99
N LYS A 176 12.35 12.35 -7.69
CA LYS A 176 13.35 11.46 -7.11
C LYS A 176 12.70 10.64 -6.00
N GLU A 177 12.72 9.32 -6.16
CA GLU A 177 12.23 8.39 -5.14
C GLU A 177 13.15 8.40 -3.92
N ASP A 178 12.75 9.12 -2.87
CA ASP A 178 13.40 9.11 -1.56
C ASP A 178 12.88 7.92 -0.75
N VAL A 179 13.41 6.73 -1.06
CA VAL A 179 13.04 5.48 -0.40
C VAL A 179 13.42 5.51 1.08
N ASP A 180 14.56 6.11 1.43
CA ASP A 180 15.00 6.26 2.82
C ASP A 180 14.08 7.20 3.59
N GLY A 181 13.62 8.28 2.98
CA GLY A 181 12.62 9.18 3.55
C GLY A 181 11.30 8.47 3.86
N LEU A 182 10.79 7.66 2.93
CA LEU A 182 9.58 6.85 3.17
C LEU A 182 9.80 5.80 4.26
N TYR A 183 10.93 5.10 4.24
CA TYR A 183 11.30 4.14 5.29
C TYR A 183 11.31 4.81 6.66
N ASN A 184 11.96 5.97 6.78
CA ASN A 184 12.02 6.71 8.04
C ASN A 184 10.64 7.19 8.50
N ALA A 185 9.79 7.67 7.58
CA ALA A 185 8.43 8.07 7.91
C ALA A 185 7.60 6.90 8.47
N ILE A 186 7.72 5.70 7.88
CA ILE A 186 7.08 4.48 8.40
C ILE A 186 7.63 4.14 9.80
N ARG A 187 8.95 4.23 9.99
CA ARG A 187 9.56 3.97 11.32
C ARG A 187 9.11 4.97 12.38
N GLU A 188 8.95 6.24 12.03
CA GLU A 188 8.39 7.25 12.95
C GLU A 188 6.90 6.96 13.24
N ALA A 189 6.10 6.59 12.24
CA ALA A 189 4.71 6.19 12.44
C ALA A 189 4.58 5.01 13.41
N GLN A 190 5.47 4.02 13.33
CA GLN A 190 5.49 2.87 14.25
C GLN A 190 5.78 3.24 15.72
N LYS A 191 6.44 4.38 15.97
CA LYS A 191 6.73 4.88 17.33
C LYS A 191 5.51 5.60 17.94
N VAL A 192 4.61 6.08 17.10
CA VAL A 192 3.38 6.77 17.53
C VAL A 192 2.32 5.73 17.87
N THR A 193 2.13 5.47 19.14
CA THR A 193 1.33 4.33 19.63
C THR A 193 -0.02 4.71 20.21
N ASP A 194 -0.29 6.00 20.33
CA ASP A 194 -1.48 6.58 20.93
C ASP A 194 -2.45 7.20 19.90
N LYS A 195 -2.12 7.14 18.62
CA LYS A 195 -2.98 7.63 17.53
C LYS A 195 -2.58 6.98 16.20
N PRO A 196 -3.50 6.84 15.24
CA PRO A 196 -3.17 6.36 13.90
C PRO A 196 -2.28 7.36 13.15
N SER A 197 -1.55 6.87 12.14
CA SER A 197 -0.66 7.69 11.33
C SER A 197 -1.08 7.70 9.86
N ILE A 198 -1.02 8.88 9.23
CA ILE A 198 -1.10 9.05 7.78
C ILE A 198 0.21 9.62 7.25
N ILE A 199 0.72 9.01 6.19
CA ILE A 199 1.89 9.48 5.46
C ILE A 199 1.41 9.87 4.06
N ARG A 200 1.39 11.16 3.75
CA ARG A 200 1.22 11.65 2.39
C ARG A 200 2.51 11.38 1.62
N LEU A 201 2.42 10.62 0.53
CA LEU A 201 3.52 10.35 -0.37
C LEU A 201 3.22 11.02 -1.71
N SER A 202 3.83 12.18 -1.97
CA SER A 202 3.65 12.87 -3.25
C SER A 202 4.45 12.18 -4.34
N THR A 203 3.75 11.73 -5.39
CA THR A 203 4.31 10.96 -6.50
C THR A 203 3.89 11.53 -7.87
N ILE A 204 4.39 10.92 -8.94
CA ILE A 204 3.92 11.15 -10.30
C ILE A 204 3.47 9.81 -10.88
N ILE A 205 2.20 9.69 -11.21
CA ILE A 205 1.66 8.47 -11.84
C ILE A 205 2.41 8.16 -13.13
N ALA A 206 2.73 6.88 -13.34
CA ALA A 206 3.43 6.36 -14.52
C ALA A 206 4.80 7.00 -14.81
N TRP A 207 5.46 7.60 -13.82
CA TRP A 207 6.83 8.06 -13.99
C TRP A 207 7.78 6.85 -14.24
N PRO A 208 8.76 6.93 -15.12
CA PRO A 208 9.10 7.98 -16.08
C PRO A 208 8.63 7.68 -17.52
N CYS A 209 7.35 7.44 -17.73
CA CYS A 209 6.81 7.28 -19.09
C CYS A 209 7.06 8.51 -19.96
N PRO A 210 7.43 8.33 -21.24
CA PRO A 210 7.79 9.43 -22.12
C PRO A 210 6.73 10.52 -22.28
N THR A 211 5.45 10.13 -22.43
CA THR A 211 4.36 11.09 -22.72
C THR A 211 3.14 10.94 -21.80
N LYS A 212 3.01 9.81 -21.08
CA LYS A 212 1.82 9.53 -20.27
C LYS A 212 2.00 9.75 -18.78
N GLN A 213 3.21 10.04 -18.30
CA GLN A 213 3.41 10.36 -16.89
C GLN A 213 2.61 11.59 -16.45
N GLY A 214 2.05 11.55 -15.25
CA GLY A 214 1.30 12.67 -14.70
C GLY A 214 -0.02 12.97 -15.43
N THR A 215 -0.60 12.03 -16.15
CA THR A 215 -1.84 12.22 -16.92
C THR A 215 -2.90 11.17 -16.61
N GLY A 216 -4.18 11.53 -16.77
CA GLY A 216 -5.30 10.59 -16.66
C GLY A 216 -5.19 9.39 -17.62
N ALA A 217 -4.52 9.57 -18.78
CA ALA A 217 -4.31 8.52 -19.77
C ALA A 217 -3.50 7.31 -19.24
N SER A 218 -2.78 7.46 -18.14
CA SER A 218 -2.06 6.36 -17.48
C SER A 218 -2.82 5.72 -16.32
N HIS A 219 -3.92 6.31 -15.86
CA HIS A 219 -4.62 5.84 -14.66
C HIS A 219 -5.28 4.47 -14.83
N GLY A 220 -6.08 4.29 -15.86
CA GLY A 220 -6.86 3.06 -16.06
C GLY A 220 -6.74 2.43 -17.44
N SER A 221 -5.86 2.94 -18.30
CA SER A 221 -5.68 2.49 -19.66
C SER A 221 -4.31 1.84 -19.88
N ALA A 222 -4.22 0.94 -20.86
CA ALA A 222 -2.94 0.37 -21.26
C ALA A 222 -2.01 1.49 -21.77
N LEU A 223 -0.76 1.47 -21.31
CA LEU A 223 0.24 2.44 -21.73
C LEU A 223 0.53 2.34 -23.23
N GLY A 224 0.56 1.13 -23.78
CA GLY A 224 0.95 0.85 -25.16
C GLY A 224 2.43 0.53 -25.29
N ALA A 225 2.79 -0.14 -26.39
CA ALA A 225 4.11 -0.72 -26.57
C ALA A 225 5.24 0.35 -26.58
N GLU A 226 5.01 1.49 -27.20
CA GLU A 226 6.00 2.58 -27.30
C GLU A 226 6.30 3.19 -25.93
N GLU A 227 5.25 3.47 -25.13
CA GLU A 227 5.41 3.98 -23.75
C GLU A 227 6.11 2.98 -22.85
N VAL A 228 5.74 1.69 -22.94
CA VAL A 228 6.39 0.62 -22.16
C VAL A 228 7.86 0.48 -22.54
N ALA A 229 8.20 0.52 -23.83
CA ALA A 229 9.59 0.47 -24.29
C ALA A 229 10.38 1.70 -23.82
N GLY A 230 9.79 2.88 -23.87
CA GLY A 230 10.39 4.11 -23.37
C GLY A 230 10.61 4.08 -21.85
N LEU A 231 9.61 3.65 -21.10
CA LEU A 231 9.69 3.45 -19.65
C LEU A 231 10.81 2.48 -19.26
N LYS A 232 10.88 1.31 -19.91
CA LYS A 232 11.95 0.33 -19.67
C LYS A 232 13.34 0.94 -19.90
N LYS A 233 13.52 1.66 -21.02
CA LYS A 233 14.79 2.34 -21.34
C LYS A 233 15.16 3.38 -20.27
N ALA A 234 14.21 4.21 -19.85
CA ALA A 234 14.44 5.23 -18.83
C ALA A 234 14.85 4.63 -17.48
N LEU A 235 14.32 3.44 -17.15
CA LEU A 235 14.66 2.68 -15.94
C LEU A 235 15.89 1.76 -16.10
N GLY A 236 16.53 1.74 -17.26
CA GLY A 236 17.72 0.92 -17.51
C GLY A 236 17.43 -0.56 -17.81
N PHE A 237 16.18 -0.91 -18.13
CA PHE A 237 15.79 -2.27 -18.55
C PHE A 237 15.87 -2.44 -20.08
N ASP A 238 16.10 -3.68 -20.51
CA ASP A 238 15.98 -4.04 -21.92
C ASP A 238 14.50 -3.99 -22.36
N PRO A 239 14.14 -3.18 -23.37
CA PRO A 239 12.77 -3.08 -23.86
C PRO A 239 12.19 -4.39 -24.38
N GLU A 240 13.04 -5.27 -24.94
CA GLU A 240 12.62 -6.54 -25.53
C GLU A 240 12.40 -7.66 -24.49
N VAL A 241 12.93 -7.52 -23.28
CA VAL A 241 12.76 -8.52 -22.22
C VAL A 241 11.48 -8.25 -21.43
N ASN A 242 10.55 -9.21 -21.44
CA ASN A 242 9.34 -9.15 -20.64
C ASN A 242 9.56 -9.85 -19.29
N PHE A 243 8.92 -9.31 -18.23
CA PHE A 243 8.99 -9.85 -16.86
C PHE A 243 10.43 -10.13 -16.37
N PRO A 244 11.32 -9.14 -16.35
CA PRO A 244 12.73 -9.32 -16.00
C PRO A 244 12.91 -9.50 -14.48
N ALA A 245 12.48 -10.63 -13.94
CA ALA A 245 12.68 -10.97 -12.52
C ALA A 245 14.04 -11.69 -12.38
N ALA A 246 15.05 -11.00 -11.87
CA ALA A 246 16.36 -11.58 -11.60
C ALA A 246 16.25 -12.68 -10.53
N PRO A 247 16.68 -13.94 -10.80
CA PRO A 247 16.53 -15.04 -9.86
C PRO A 247 17.13 -14.78 -8.48
N GLU A 248 18.27 -14.11 -8.43
CA GLU A 248 18.97 -13.76 -7.19
C GLU A 248 18.17 -12.77 -6.33
N VAL A 249 17.42 -11.85 -6.95
CA VAL A 249 16.53 -10.92 -6.24
C VAL A 249 15.34 -11.68 -5.65
N VAL A 250 14.74 -12.59 -6.43
CA VAL A 250 13.63 -13.42 -5.97
C VAL A 250 14.06 -14.31 -4.81
N GLU A 251 15.23 -14.95 -4.91
CA GLU A 251 15.78 -15.77 -3.84
C GLU A 251 16.04 -14.97 -2.57
N TYR A 252 16.69 -13.82 -2.70
CA TYR A 252 17.00 -12.92 -1.58
C TYR A 252 15.74 -12.46 -0.85
N THR A 253 14.73 -11.98 -1.58
CA THR A 253 13.50 -11.46 -0.98
C THR A 253 12.70 -12.56 -0.27
N ARG A 254 12.58 -13.75 -0.89
CA ARG A 254 11.90 -14.90 -0.29
C ARG A 254 12.63 -15.42 0.94
N ALA A 255 13.97 -15.50 0.92
CA ALA A 255 14.77 -15.91 2.07
C ALA A 255 14.63 -14.91 3.23
N ASN A 256 14.63 -13.59 2.93
CA ASN A 256 14.45 -12.55 3.95
C ASN A 256 13.04 -12.59 4.58
N ALA A 257 12.00 -12.74 3.77
CA ALA A 257 10.63 -12.89 4.26
C ALA A 257 10.48 -14.12 5.19
N LYS A 258 11.07 -15.26 4.79
CA LYS A 258 11.08 -16.47 5.61
C LYS A 258 11.81 -16.27 6.93
N LYS A 259 13.02 -15.70 6.90
CA LYS A 259 13.83 -15.41 8.09
C LYS A 259 13.08 -14.52 9.09
N ASN A 260 12.44 -13.45 8.60
CA ASN A 260 11.68 -12.53 9.46
C ASN A 260 10.46 -13.23 10.10
N ALA A 261 9.74 -14.06 9.32
CA ALA A 261 8.60 -14.81 9.83
C ALA A 261 9.00 -15.86 10.89
N GLU A 262 10.13 -16.56 10.69
CA GLU A 262 10.67 -17.54 11.65
C GLU A 262 11.14 -16.85 12.93
N SER A 263 11.81 -15.70 12.83
CA SER A 263 12.27 -14.91 13.99
C SER A 263 11.07 -14.45 14.83
N SER A 264 10.06 -13.85 14.21
CA SER A 264 8.87 -13.36 14.92
C SER A 264 8.10 -14.48 15.60
N ARG A 265 7.91 -15.62 14.90
CA ARG A 265 7.21 -16.78 15.45
C ARG A 265 8.01 -17.47 16.57
N GLY A 266 9.32 -17.56 16.43
CA GLY A 266 10.18 -18.22 17.40
C GLY A 266 10.34 -17.42 18.70
N ALA A 267 10.13 -16.12 18.66
CA ALA A 267 10.20 -15.26 19.84
C ALA A 267 8.95 -15.40 20.72
N TRP A 268 7.82 -15.81 20.16
CA TRP A 268 6.55 -16.02 20.88
C TRP A 268 6.33 -17.48 21.25
#